data_9edae26094f8a7717dce7a967a01c0c2
#
_entry.id   9edae26094f8a7717dce7a967a01c0c2
#
_cell.length_a   1.000
_cell.length_b   1.000
_cell.length_c   1.000
_cell.angle_alpha   90.00
_cell.angle_beta   90.00
_cell.angle_gamma   90.00
#
_symmetry.space_group_name_H-M   'P 1'
#
loop_
_entity.id
_entity.type
_entity.pdbx_description
1 polymer ?
#
loop_
_entity_poly.entity_id
_entity_poly.type
_entity_poly.pdbx_seq_one_letter_code
_entity_poly.pdbx_strand_id
1 'polypeptide(L)'
;MNRNKKGKNRKLFKKKSHSNNRLGCIIAIIVLIPILFGVYLYCQQINIQKNNEPQTDTSFQIPPGKDLETPVSLVPRQEQIIRHSGYTVSYNKDLKIPNWVSYELTREETKGKEKRGNRFIADPLVTGPIATNTDYTRSGYDKGHMAPAADMKWSPEAMKESFYFSNMCPQHPQLNRRGWKNLEEKIRNWAIADSAIIIICGPIIEKHPKTIGKNKVVVPQKFFKVVLSPFVKPMRAIGFLFNNEQAVEPLSSYAVTIDSIENLTNMDFFAPLPDEIENKIEADINYSLWPN
;
A
#
# COMPACT_ATOMS: atom_id res chain seq x y z
N MET A 1 -77.52 61.61 -30.64
CA MET A 1 -77.62 62.25 -31.97
C MET A 1 -76.54 61.70 -32.89
N ASN A 2 -77.02 61.12 -34.01
CA ASN A 2 -76.34 60.84 -35.27
C ASN A 2 -75.02 59.94 -35.29
N ARG A 3 -75.20 58.84 -35.80
CA ARG A 3 -75.22 58.25 -37.18
C ARG A 3 -73.85 57.76 -37.65
N ASN A 4 -73.83 56.46 -37.81
CA ASN A 4 -73.42 55.66 -38.97
C ASN A 4 -72.22 56.08 -39.84
N LYS A 5 -71.26 55.13 -40.08
CA LYS A 5 -71.18 54.44 -41.38
C LYS A 5 -70.19 53.23 -41.38
N LYS A 6 -70.72 52.22 -42.05
CA LYS A 6 -70.01 50.94 -42.36
C LYS A 6 -68.82 51.18 -43.34
N GLY A 7 -67.76 50.47 -43.18
CA GLY A 7 -66.74 50.27 -44.18
C GLY A 7 -66.32 48.84 -44.20
N LYS A 8 -66.71 48.07 -45.25
CA LYS A 8 -66.27 46.72 -45.54
C LYS A 8 -64.75 46.74 -45.94
N ASN A 9 -63.94 45.95 -45.33
CA ASN A 9 -62.63 45.63 -45.92
C ASN A 9 -62.45 44.12 -46.11
N ARG A 10 -62.14 43.73 -47.32
CA ARG A 10 -61.90 42.41 -47.87
C ARG A 10 -60.67 41.81 -47.24
N LYS A 11 -60.79 40.58 -46.75
CA LYS A 11 -59.60 39.74 -46.39
C LYS A 11 -58.97 39.22 -47.67
N LEU A 12 -57.72 39.62 -47.91
CA LEU A 12 -56.80 38.97 -48.84
C LEU A 12 -56.17 37.76 -48.16
N PHE A 13 -56.51 36.59 -48.64
CA PHE A 13 -55.82 35.34 -48.24
C PHE A 13 -54.43 35.32 -48.90
N LYS A 14 -53.35 35.42 -48.09
CA LYS A 14 -52.02 35.07 -48.51
C LYS A 14 -51.78 33.56 -48.41
N LYS A 15 -51.66 32.92 -49.56
CA LYS A 15 -51.26 31.52 -49.71
C LYS A 15 -49.81 31.37 -49.20
N LYS A 16 -49.59 30.69 -48.06
CA LYS A 16 -48.25 30.28 -47.57
C LYS A 16 -47.75 29.12 -48.43
N SER A 17 -46.64 29.31 -49.10
CA SER A 17 -45.91 28.28 -49.84
C SER A 17 -45.27 27.30 -48.83
N HIS A 18 -45.70 26.04 -48.87
CA HIS A 18 -45.12 24.92 -48.09
C HIS A 18 -44.21 24.11 -49.02
N SER A 19 -43.01 24.63 -49.34
CA SER A 19 -42.13 23.88 -50.24
C SER A 19 -40.68 23.71 -49.84
N ASN A 20 -40.17 24.30 -48.74
CA ASN A 20 -38.71 24.24 -48.47
C ASN A 20 -38.28 23.39 -47.26
N ASN A 21 -39.19 22.80 -46.50
CA ASN A 21 -38.80 22.04 -45.31
C ASN A 21 -38.44 20.57 -45.57
N ARG A 22 -38.84 19.99 -46.70
CA ARG A 22 -38.54 18.58 -47.01
C ARG A 22 -37.11 18.36 -47.49
N LEU A 23 -36.52 19.32 -48.22
CA LEU A 23 -35.17 19.23 -48.74
C LEU A 23 -34.13 19.36 -47.58
N GLY A 24 -34.36 20.25 -46.60
CA GLY A 24 -33.50 20.41 -45.42
C GLY A 24 -33.48 19.18 -44.51
N CYS A 25 -34.60 18.49 -44.35
CA CYS A 25 -34.68 17.26 -43.57
C CYS A 25 -33.93 16.11 -44.25
N ILE A 26 -34.01 16.00 -45.60
CA ILE A 26 -33.32 14.93 -46.33
C ILE A 26 -31.79 15.14 -46.27
N ILE A 27 -31.30 16.37 -46.41
CA ILE A 27 -29.88 16.71 -46.31
C ILE A 27 -29.36 16.45 -44.90
N ALA A 28 -30.11 16.77 -43.83
CA ALA A 28 -29.73 16.50 -42.48
C ALA A 28 -29.62 14.98 -42.20
N ILE A 29 -30.49 14.17 -42.76
CA ILE A 29 -30.47 12.70 -42.59
C ILE A 29 -29.26 12.11 -43.34
N ILE A 30 -28.96 12.57 -44.53
CA ILE A 30 -27.81 12.09 -45.33
C ILE A 30 -26.45 12.41 -44.67
N VAL A 31 -26.35 13.48 -43.90
CA VAL A 31 -25.13 13.85 -43.17
C VAL A 31 -25.05 13.18 -41.80
N LEU A 32 -26.17 13.02 -41.08
CA LEU A 32 -26.16 12.43 -39.76
C LEU A 32 -25.93 10.91 -39.75
N ILE A 33 -26.45 10.19 -40.75
CA ILE A 33 -26.29 8.74 -40.83
C ILE A 33 -24.82 8.32 -40.94
N PRO A 34 -23.94 8.91 -41.81
CA PRO A 34 -22.53 8.56 -41.86
C PRO A 34 -21.78 8.92 -40.56
N ILE A 35 -22.14 10.03 -39.93
CA ILE A 35 -21.51 10.42 -38.64
C ILE A 35 -21.85 9.41 -37.54
N LEU A 36 -23.12 9.04 -37.40
CA LEU A 36 -23.56 8.03 -36.43
C LEU A 36 -22.95 6.66 -36.73
N PHE A 37 -22.82 6.30 -38.00
CA PHE A 37 -22.18 5.06 -38.42
C PHE A 37 -20.67 5.09 -38.14
N GLY A 38 -20.00 6.23 -38.36
CA GLY A 38 -18.59 6.44 -37.99
C GLY A 38 -18.35 6.33 -36.48
N VAL A 39 -19.21 6.95 -35.68
CA VAL A 39 -19.17 6.83 -34.21
C VAL A 39 -19.43 5.38 -33.77
N TYR A 40 -20.39 4.70 -34.40
CA TYR A 40 -20.64 3.29 -34.12
C TYR A 40 -19.43 2.39 -34.43
N LEU A 41 -18.79 2.57 -35.59
CA LEU A 41 -17.58 1.83 -35.96
C LEU A 41 -16.40 2.16 -35.04
N TYR A 42 -16.25 3.42 -34.64
CA TYR A 42 -15.24 3.84 -33.66
C TYR A 42 -15.47 3.22 -32.29
N CYS A 43 -16.69 3.19 -31.80
CA CYS A 43 -17.05 2.48 -30.58
C CYS A 43 -16.84 0.96 -30.67
N GLN A 44 -17.12 0.36 -31.82
CA GLN A 44 -16.83 -1.05 -32.10
C GLN A 44 -15.32 -1.31 -32.08
N GLN A 45 -14.49 -0.43 -32.68
CA GLN A 45 -13.02 -0.56 -32.62
C GLN A 45 -12.49 -0.44 -31.20
N ILE A 46 -13.02 0.49 -30.38
CA ILE A 46 -12.65 0.61 -28.95
C ILE A 46 -13.05 -0.65 -28.20
N ASN A 47 -14.22 -1.22 -28.44
CA ASN A 47 -14.65 -2.47 -27.80
C ASN A 47 -13.81 -3.67 -28.26
N ILE A 48 -13.38 -3.71 -29.52
CA ILE A 48 -12.48 -4.76 -30.04
C ILE A 48 -11.08 -4.61 -29.44
N GLN A 49 -10.57 -3.38 -29.27
CA GLN A 49 -9.29 -3.13 -28.60
C GLN A 49 -9.37 -3.48 -27.10
N LYS A 50 -10.46 -3.14 -26.39
CA LYS A 50 -10.68 -3.56 -25.00
C LYS A 50 -10.79 -5.07 -24.82
N ASN A 51 -11.33 -5.79 -25.82
CA ASN A 51 -11.45 -7.23 -25.78
C ASN A 51 -10.21 -7.98 -26.30
N ASN A 52 -9.29 -7.26 -26.95
CA ASN A 52 -8.01 -7.76 -27.45
C ASN A 52 -6.82 -7.27 -26.63
N GLU A 53 -7.01 -6.45 -25.60
CA GLU A 53 -6.00 -6.43 -24.55
C GLU A 53 -5.88 -7.87 -24.05
N PRO A 54 -4.68 -8.47 -24.04
CA PRO A 54 -4.52 -9.77 -23.45
C PRO A 54 -5.06 -9.62 -22.03
N GLN A 55 -6.22 -10.24 -21.76
CA GLN A 55 -6.56 -10.60 -20.39
C GLN A 55 -5.38 -11.50 -20.00
N THR A 56 -4.37 -10.88 -19.39
CA THR A 56 -3.46 -11.63 -18.55
C THR A 56 -4.39 -12.25 -17.51
N ASP A 57 -4.82 -13.47 -17.80
CA ASP A 57 -5.44 -14.34 -16.82
C ASP A 57 -4.35 -14.59 -15.78
N THR A 58 -4.18 -13.58 -14.91
CA THR A 58 -3.34 -13.65 -13.74
C THR A 58 -4.05 -14.52 -12.70
N SER A 59 -4.43 -15.71 -13.10
CA SER A 59 -4.70 -16.82 -12.21
C SER A 59 -3.38 -17.37 -11.63
N PHE A 60 -2.36 -16.49 -11.52
CA PHE A 60 -1.15 -16.85 -10.82
C PHE A 60 -1.55 -17.17 -9.38
N GLN A 61 -1.58 -18.45 -9.08
CA GLN A 61 -1.65 -18.91 -7.70
C GLN A 61 -0.20 -18.99 -7.21
N ILE A 62 0.08 -18.30 -6.11
CA ILE A 62 1.36 -18.44 -5.44
C ILE A 62 1.59 -19.93 -5.22
N PRO A 63 2.64 -20.54 -5.80
CA PRO A 63 2.89 -21.95 -5.58
C PRO A 63 3.11 -22.21 -4.10
N PRO A 64 2.55 -23.30 -3.55
CA PRO A 64 2.79 -23.67 -2.17
C PRO A 64 4.30 -23.74 -1.88
N GLY A 65 4.74 -23.11 -0.80
CA GLY A 65 6.14 -23.12 -0.37
C GLY A 65 7.01 -21.98 -0.93
N LYS A 66 6.46 -21.01 -1.67
CA LYS A 66 7.19 -19.79 -2.00
C LYS A 66 7.18 -18.84 -0.79
N ASP A 67 8.38 -18.55 -0.29
CA ASP A 67 8.61 -17.64 0.82
C ASP A 67 8.63 -16.18 0.32
N LEU A 68 7.44 -15.57 0.23
CA LEU A 68 7.29 -14.16 -0.13
C LEU A 68 7.61 -13.21 1.03
N GLU A 69 7.83 -13.76 2.21
CA GLU A 69 8.11 -12.97 3.41
C GLU A 69 9.60 -12.67 3.58
N THR A 70 10.49 -13.42 2.92
CA THR A 70 11.93 -13.27 3.09
C THR A 70 12.52 -12.46 1.94
N PRO A 71 12.92 -11.19 2.17
CA PRO A 71 13.58 -10.39 1.14
C PRO A 71 15.00 -10.94 0.86
N VAL A 72 15.41 -10.84 -0.39
CA VAL A 72 16.77 -11.23 -0.82
C VAL A 72 17.71 -10.05 -0.63
N SER A 73 18.84 -10.29 0.01
CA SER A 73 19.88 -9.26 0.16
C SER A 73 20.75 -9.18 -1.08
N LEU A 74 20.79 -8.03 -1.74
CA LEU A 74 21.61 -7.80 -2.93
C LEU A 74 23.08 -7.48 -2.61
N VAL A 75 23.38 -7.24 -1.34
CA VAL A 75 24.74 -6.97 -0.84
C VAL A 75 25.02 -7.77 0.43
N PRO A 76 26.27 -8.16 0.71
CA PRO A 76 26.61 -8.80 1.97
C PRO A 76 26.25 -7.91 3.17
N ARG A 77 25.56 -8.47 4.15
CA ARG A 77 25.24 -7.80 5.42
C ARG A 77 25.42 -8.71 6.62
N GLN A 78 25.66 -8.08 7.77
CA GLN A 78 25.65 -8.80 9.03
C GLN A 78 24.22 -9.14 9.40
N GLU A 79 23.92 -10.43 9.50
CA GLU A 79 22.56 -10.87 9.86
C GLU A 79 22.55 -12.23 10.57
N GLN A 80 21.56 -12.40 11.42
CA GLN A 80 21.14 -13.68 11.97
C GLN A 80 19.63 -13.79 11.72
N ILE A 81 19.23 -14.76 10.89
CA ILE A 81 17.80 -15.03 10.64
C ILE A 81 17.26 -15.83 11.81
N ILE A 82 16.24 -15.29 12.46
CA ILE A 82 15.54 -15.92 13.59
C ILE A 82 14.05 -16.01 13.24
N ARG A 83 13.46 -17.21 13.36
CA ARG A 83 12.05 -17.44 13.14
C ARG A 83 11.36 -17.57 14.49
N HIS A 84 10.41 -16.67 14.74
CA HIS A 84 9.51 -16.68 15.89
C HIS A 84 8.13 -17.22 15.51
N SER A 85 7.25 -17.38 16.48
CA SER A 85 5.89 -17.91 16.25
C SER A 85 5.07 -17.01 15.30
N GLY A 86 5.25 -15.68 15.40
CA GLY A 86 4.46 -14.70 14.67
C GLY A 86 5.23 -13.85 13.66
N TYR A 87 6.56 -13.99 13.57
CA TYR A 87 7.37 -13.21 12.64
C TYR A 87 8.75 -13.81 12.44
N THR A 88 9.41 -13.42 11.35
CA THR A 88 10.83 -13.69 11.11
C THR A 88 11.62 -12.38 11.23
N VAL A 89 12.79 -12.42 11.80
CA VAL A 89 13.70 -11.27 11.92
C VAL A 89 15.08 -11.57 11.36
N SER A 90 15.60 -10.67 10.54
CA SER A 90 17.04 -10.60 10.23
C SER A 90 17.68 -9.65 11.25
N TYR A 91 18.30 -10.22 12.26
CA TYR A 91 18.92 -9.46 13.35
C TYR A 91 20.35 -9.08 13.05
N ASN A 92 20.71 -7.82 13.31
CA ASN A 92 22.07 -7.29 13.15
C ASN A 92 22.69 -7.05 14.53
N LYS A 93 23.58 -7.93 14.94
CA LYS A 93 24.25 -7.86 16.26
C LYS A 93 25.20 -6.67 16.40
N ASP A 94 25.73 -6.14 15.30
CA ASP A 94 26.65 -5.00 15.35
C ASP A 94 25.87 -3.70 15.55
N LEU A 95 24.69 -3.58 14.95
CA LEU A 95 23.76 -2.46 15.12
C LEU A 95 22.83 -2.62 16.34
N LYS A 96 22.60 -3.86 16.80
CA LYS A 96 21.70 -4.27 17.89
C LYS A 96 20.23 -3.91 17.61
N ILE A 97 19.85 -3.98 16.33
CA ILE A 97 18.51 -3.78 15.80
C ILE A 97 18.29 -4.77 14.65
N PRO A 98 17.04 -5.01 14.21
CA PRO A 98 16.81 -5.79 12.99
C PRO A 98 17.30 -5.07 11.74
N ASN A 99 17.71 -5.83 10.71
CA ASN A 99 17.79 -5.33 9.34
C ASN A 99 16.38 -5.22 8.74
N TRP A 100 15.58 -6.26 8.98
CA TRP A 100 14.16 -6.31 8.64
C TRP A 100 13.44 -7.30 9.56
N VAL A 101 12.11 -7.14 9.61
CA VAL A 101 11.17 -8.06 10.24
C VAL A 101 10.03 -8.29 9.26
N SER A 102 9.62 -9.55 9.11
CA SER A 102 8.54 -9.93 8.22
C SER A 102 7.53 -10.87 8.87
N TYR A 103 6.29 -10.80 8.42
CA TYR A 103 5.21 -11.67 8.87
C TYR A 103 4.02 -11.63 7.91
N GLU A 104 3.27 -12.72 7.86
CA GLU A 104 1.92 -12.74 7.34
C GLU A 104 0.96 -12.29 8.46
N LEU A 105 -0.08 -11.57 8.10
CA LEU A 105 -1.19 -11.23 8.99
C LEU A 105 -2.49 -11.65 8.31
N THR A 106 -3.14 -12.65 8.87
CA THR A 106 -4.42 -13.13 8.38
C THR A 106 -5.60 -12.43 9.06
N ARG A 107 -6.76 -12.42 8.40
CA ARG A 107 -8.03 -11.93 8.99
C ARG A 107 -8.34 -12.64 10.32
N GLU A 108 -8.06 -13.93 10.42
CA GLU A 108 -8.34 -14.70 11.65
C GLU A 108 -7.42 -14.26 12.79
N GLU A 109 -6.16 -14.01 12.53
CA GLU A 109 -5.20 -13.53 13.55
C GLU A 109 -5.57 -12.15 14.09
N THR A 110 -6.19 -11.28 13.26
CA THR A 110 -6.67 -9.97 13.73
C THR A 110 -7.77 -10.07 14.80
N LYS A 111 -8.45 -11.22 14.92
CA LYS A 111 -9.49 -11.47 15.93
C LYS A 111 -8.92 -11.89 17.27
N GLY A 112 -7.62 -12.07 17.38
CA GLY A 112 -6.94 -12.47 18.61
C GLY A 112 -7.25 -11.54 19.79
N LYS A 113 -7.32 -12.10 21.00
CA LYS A 113 -7.77 -11.41 22.21
C LYS A 113 -6.73 -11.37 23.33
N GLU A 114 -5.51 -11.86 23.06
CA GLU A 114 -4.45 -11.81 24.05
C GLU A 114 -4.22 -10.39 24.56
N LYS A 115 -4.05 -10.27 25.85
CA LYS A 115 -3.73 -8.99 26.48
C LYS A 115 -2.32 -8.57 26.10
N ARG A 116 -2.18 -7.27 25.76
CA ARG A 116 -0.87 -6.70 25.43
C ARG A 116 0.12 -6.92 26.58
N GLY A 117 1.26 -7.51 26.26
CA GLY A 117 2.42 -7.55 27.15
C GLY A 117 3.00 -6.14 27.40
N ASN A 118 3.85 -6.04 28.40
CA ASN A 118 4.57 -4.79 28.72
C ASN A 118 6.05 -5.02 29.06
N ARG A 119 6.52 -6.29 29.02
CA ARG A 119 7.85 -6.66 29.44
C ARG A 119 8.76 -6.87 28.23
N PHE A 120 9.61 -5.89 27.98
CA PHE A 120 10.69 -6.02 27.00
C PHE A 120 11.84 -6.84 27.58
N ILE A 121 12.28 -7.85 26.84
CA ILE A 121 13.31 -8.79 27.24
C ILE A 121 14.28 -9.09 26.10
N ALA A 122 15.48 -9.56 26.46
CA ALA A 122 16.41 -10.07 25.46
C ALA A 122 15.80 -11.26 24.72
N ASP A 123 16.05 -11.33 23.42
CA ASP A 123 15.67 -12.48 22.61
C ASP A 123 16.63 -13.65 22.93
N PRO A 124 16.13 -14.78 23.42
CA PRO A 124 16.99 -15.92 23.80
C PRO A 124 17.66 -16.59 22.60
N LEU A 125 17.18 -16.36 21.38
CA LEU A 125 17.73 -16.95 20.16
C LEU A 125 18.84 -16.08 19.53
N VAL A 126 19.02 -14.84 20.00
CA VAL A 126 20.09 -13.96 19.50
C VAL A 126 21.44 -14.42 20.01
N THR A 127 22.34 -14.65 19.08
CA THR A 127 23.75 -14.94 19.40
C THR A 127 24.57 -13.67 19.31
N GLY A 128 24.96 -13.12 20.45
CA GLY A 128 25.79 -11.92 20.53
C GLY A 128 25.10 -10.72 21.22
N PRO A 129 25.66 -9.51 21.04
CA PRO A 129 25.17 -8.32 21.71
C PRO A 129 23.72 -7.98 21.31
N ILE A 130 22.92 -7.59 22.29
CA ILE A 130 21.53 -7.17 22.12
C ILE A 130 21.24 -5.94 23.00
N ALA A 131 20.27 -5.15 22.59
CA ALA A 131 19.79 -3.99 23.34
C ALA A 131 19.13 -4.42 24.67
N THR A 132 19.09 -3.48 25.62
CA THR A 132 18.47 -3.66 26.93
C THR A 132 17.55 -2.50 27.27
N ASN A 133 16.73 -2.64 28.31
CA ASN A 133 15.87 -1.56 28.77
C ASN A 133 16.67 -0.31 29.17
N THR A 134 17.87 -0.49 29.72
CA THR A 134 18.71 0.63 30.16
C THR A 134 19.23 1.49 29.00
N ASP A 135 19.40 0.92 27.80
CA ASP A 135 19.83 1.67 26.63
C ASP A 135 18.80 2.69 26.18
N TYR A 136 17.51 2.38 26.38
CA TYR A 136 16.40 3.27 26.03
C TYR A 136 16.05 4.26 27.15
N THR A 137 16.50 4.02 28.38
CA THR A 137 16.18 4.89 29.51
C THR A 137 16.76 6.29 29.30
N ARG A 138 15.88 7.30 29.27
CA ARG A 138 16.24 8.72 29.04
C ARG A 138 16.96 8.98 27.72
N SER A 139 16.84 8.09 26.73
CA SER A 139 17.46 8.23 25.42
C SER A 139 16.77 9.25 24.52
N GLY A 140 15.50 9.60 24.81
CA GLY A 140 14.64 10.39 23.92
C GLY A 140 13.91 9.55 22.88
N TYR A 141 14.15 8.22 22.81
CA TYR A 141 13.51 7.31 21.89
C TYR A 141 12.64 6.27 22.60
N ASP A 142 11.53 5.92 21.94
CA ASP A 142 10.71 4.77 22.33
C ASP A 142 11.34 3.46 21.82
N LYS A 143 10.95 2.33 22.43
CA LYS A 143 11.17 1.00 21.87
C LYS A 143 10.09 0.76 20.80
N GLY A 144 10.41 1.07 19.54
CA GLY A 144 9.51 0.91 18.41
C GLY A 144 9.49 -0.53 17.94
N HIS A 145 8.31 -1.13 17.92
CA HIS A 145 8.10 -2.48 17.37
C HIS A 145 8.17 -2.44 15.84
N MET A 146 8.81 -3.46 15.26
CA MET A 146 8.70 -3.72 13.82
C MET A 146 7.47 -4.60 13.54
N ALA A 147 7.37 -5.79 14.15
CA ALA A 147 6.13 -6.57 14.23
C ALA A 147 5.35 -6.11 15.48
N PRO A 148 4.19 -5.44 15.31
CA PRO A 148 3.51 -4.81 16.44
C PRO A 148 2.78 -5.83 17.30
N ALA A 149 2.81 -5.65 18.62
CA ALA A 149 2.09 -6.50 19.57
C ALA A 149 0.58 -6.59 19.31
N ALA A 150 0.00 -5.60 18.60
CA ALA A 150 -1.41 -5.63 18.24
C ALA A 150 -1.75 -6.68 17.17
N ASP A 151 -0.78 -7.06 16.34
CA ASP A 151 -0.92 -8.08 15.31
C ASP A 151 -0.64 -9.50 15.86
N MET A 152 -0.06 -9.60 17.07
CA MET A 152 0.32 -10.86 17.73
C MET A 152 -0.69 -11.31 18.80
N LYS A 153 -1.90 -10.77 18.80
CA LYS A 153 -2.93 -11.07 19.80
C LYS A 153 -3.60 -12.43 19.66
N TRP A 154 -3.25 -13.19 18.64
CA TRP A 154 -3.79 -14.52 18.37
C TRP A 154 -3.08 -15.64 19.15
N SER A 155 -1.87 -15.38 19.68
CA SER A 155 -1.09 -16.36 20.42
C SER A 155 -0.38 -15.72 21.62
N PRO A 156 -0.42 -16.33 22.81
CA PRO A 156 0.36 -15.88 23.97
C PRO A 156 1.87 -15.87 23.68
N GLU A 157 2.38 -16.83 22.93
CA GLU A 157 3.80 -16.91 22.58
C GLU A 157 4.17 -15.80 21.58
N ALA A 158 3.42 -15.62 20.48
CA ALA A 158 3.67 -14.52 19.53
C ALA A 158 3.59 -13.15 20.22
N MET A 159 2.63 -12.97 21.16
CA MET A 159 2.53 -11.75 21.98
C MET A 159 3.79 -11.53 22.83
N LYS A 160 4.30 -12.55 23.50
CA LYS A 160 5.53 -12.47 24.30
C LYS A 160 6.74 -12.15 23.43
N GLU A 161 6.90 -12.87 22.32
CA GLU A 161 8.01 -12.71 21.37
C GLU A 161 8.03 -11.33 20.73
N SER A 162 6.86 -10.73 20.48
CA SER A 162 6.79 -9.36 19.94
C SER A 162 7.51 -8.32 20.81
N PHE A 163 7.76 -8.60 22.09
CA PHE A 163 8.50 -7.74 23.02
C PHE A 163 10.00 -8.08 23.14
N TYR A 164 10.54 -8.95 22.27
CA TYR A 164 11.98 -9.19 22.21
C TYR A 164 12.71 -7.98 21.62
N PHE A 165 13.89 -7.68 22.15
CA PHE A 165 14.70 -6.56 21.65
C PHE A 165 15.18 -6.77 20.21
N SER A 166 15.19 -7.98 19.68
CA SER A 166 15.44 -8.27 18.27
C SER A 166 14.41 -7.66 17.33
N ASN A 167 13.19 -7.41 17.84
CA ASN A 167 12.08 -6.76 17.14
C ASN A 167 12.01 -5.23 17.35
N MET A 168 12.99 -4.64 18.09
CA MET A 168 12.91 -3.24 18.54
C MET A 168 13.92 -2.35 17.81
N CYS A 169 13.47 -1.14 17.46
CA CYS A 169 14.33 -0.04 17.02
C CYS A 169 14.14 1.20 17.89
N PRO A 170 15.19 2.02 18.13
CA PRO A 170 15.01 3.37 18.67
C PRO A 170 14.16 4.21 17.72
N GLN A 171 12.95 4.54 18.11
CA GLN A 171 11.97 5.24 17.28
C GLN A 171 11.54 6.55 17.96
N HIS A 172 11.44 7.62 17.17
CA HIS A 172 10.96 8.92 17.69
C HIS A 172 9.56 8.78 18.28
N PRO A 173 9.28 9.29 19.50
CA PRO A 173 8.01 9.06 20.18
C PRO A 173 6.77 9.47 19.38
N GLN A 174 6.85 10.59 18.65
CA GLN A 174 5.71 11.06 17.85
C GLN A 174 5.49 10.20 16.60
N LEU A 175 6.54 9.63 16.02
CA LEU A 175 6.40 8.64 14.96
C LEU A 175 5.77 7.36 15.51
N ASN A 176 6.39 6.74 16.52
CA ASN A 176 5.96 5.48 17.11
C ASN A 176 4.48 5.52 17.58
N ARG A 177 4.11 6.59 18.28
CA ARG A 177 2.78 6.69 18.92
C ARG A 177 1.69 7.21 17.98
N ARG A 178 2.04 7.75 16.80
CA ARG A 178 1.09 8.36 15.84
C ARG A 178 1.27 7.79 14.42
N GLY A 179 2.17 8.32 13.61
CA GLY A 179 2.26 7.98 12.18
C GLY A 179 2.46 6.48 11.94
N TRP A 180 3.42 5.85 12.63
CA TRP A 180 3.69 4.42 12.53
C TRP A 180 2.51 3.58 13.05
N LYS A 181 1.97 3.93 14.23
CA LYS A 181 0.78 3.28 14.78
C LYS A 181 -0.44 3.39 13.85
N ASN A 182 -0.67 4.57 13.26
CA ASN A 182 -1.80 4.76 12.34
C ASN A 182 -1.64 3.88 11.09
N LEU A 183 -0.41 3.74 10.56
CA LEU A 183 -0.14 2.82 9.47
C LEU A 183 -0.41 1.37 9.88
N GLU A 184 0.04 0.93 11.05
CA GLU A 184 -0.24 -0.41 11.57
C GLU A 184 -1.74 -0.69 11.70
N GLU A 185 -2.52 0.27 12.19
CA GLU A 185 -3.98 0.16 12.28
C GLU A 185 -4.63 0.05 10.90
N LYS A 186 -4.14 0.82 9.92
CA LYS A 186 -4.62 0.75 8.53
C LYS A 186 -4.32 -0.60 7.89
N ILE A 187 -3.11 -1.12 8.08
CA ILE A 187 -2.67 -2.42 7.57
C ILE A 187 -3.51 -3.57 8.15
N ARG A 188 -3.85 -3.53 9.44
CA ARG A 188 -4.80 -4.51 10.01
C ARG A 188 -6.16 -4.49 9.34
N ASN A 189 -6.68 -3.30 9.01
CA ASN A 189 -7.93 -3.19 8.25
C ASN A 189 -7.81 -3.80 6.85
N TRP A 190 -6.66 -3.67 6.21
CA TRP A 190 -6.39 -4.32 4.93
C TRP A 190 -6.32 -5.84 5.05
N ALA A 191 -5.67 -6.38 6.09
CA ALA A 191 -5.69 -7.82 6.36
C ALA A 191 -7.11 -8.36 6.55
N ILE A 192 -7.97 -7.61 7.25
CA ILE A 192 -9.39 -7.96 7.43
C ILE A 192 -10.12 -7.96 6.08
N ALA A 193 -9.90 -6.97 5.23
CA ALA A 193 -10.56 -6.87 3.94
C ALA A 193 -10.08 -7.95 2.96
N ASP A 194 -8.78 -8.16 2.86
CA ASP A 194 -8.11 -8.97 1.84
C ASP A 194 -7.87 -10.44 2.26
N SER A 195 -8.28 -10.81 3.46
CA SER A 195 -8.11 -12.14 4.09
C SER A 195 -6.73 -12.40 4.68
N ALA A 196 -5.68 -12.04 4.00
CA ALA A 196 -4.30 -12.05 4.50
C ALA A 196 -3.44 -11.07 3.72
N ILE A 197 -2.39 -10.58 4.37
CA ILE A 197 -1.37 -9.71 3.78
C ILE A 197 0.01 -10.11 4.29
N ILE A 198 1.04 -9.84 3.50
CA ILE A 198 2.43 -10.00 3.90
C ILE A 198 3.01 -8.62 4.19
N ILE A 199 3.71 -8.49 5.29
CA ILE A 199 4.32 -7.25 5.76
C ILE A 199 5.81 -7.47 5.96
N ILE A 200 6.63 -6.62 5.36
CA ILE A 200 8.08 -6.56 5.59
C ILE A 200 8.41 -5.13 6.01
N CYS A 201 9.10 -4.96 7.11
CA CYS A 201 9.46 -3.63 7.60
C CYS A 201 10.83 -3.62 8.27
N GLY A 202 11.43 -2.45 8.31
CA GLY A 202 12.74 -2.31 8.93
C GLY A 202 13.27 -0.89 8.95
N PRO A 203 14.45 -0.72 9.53
CA PRO A 203 15.15 0.55 9.59
C PRO A 203 15.98 0.80 8.32
N ILE A 204 16.20 2.08 8.01
CA ILE A 204 17.21 2.55 7.08
C ILE A 204 18.24 3.32 7.88
N ILE A 205 19.53 2.93 7.72
CA ILE A 205 20.65 3.42 8.51
C ILE A 205 21.52 4.33 7.65
N GLU A 206 21.81 5.50 8.14
CA GLU A 206 22.76 6.42 7.51
C GLU A 206 24.22 5.99 7.75
N LYS A 207 25.14 6.58 6.99
CA LYS A 207 26.57 6.24 7.05
C LYS A 207 27.22 6.46 8.43
N HIS A 208 26.74 7.47 9.18
CA HIS A 208 27.24 7.82 10.51
C HIS A 208 26.09 7.95 11.51
N PRO A 209 25.46 6.83 11.92
CA PRO A 209 24.26 6.86 12.72
C PRO A 209 24.55 7.26 14.16
N LYS A 210 23.60 7.94 14.78
CA LYS A 210 23.57 8.13 16.23
C LYS A 210 23.37 6.79 16.93
N THR A 211 23.80 6.71 18.18
CA THR A 211 23.56 5.53 19.03
C THR A 211 23.03 5.95 20.39
N ILE A 212 22.33 5.03 21.06
CA ILE A 212 21.81 5.20 22.42
C ILE A 212 22.38 4.17 23.37
N GLY A 213 22.40 4.52 24.63
CA GLY A 213 22.76 3.65 25.74
C GLY A 213 24.22 3.16 25.76
N LYS A 214 24.53 2.38 26.77
CA LYS A 214 25.89 1.81 26.97
C LYS A 214 26.25 0.82 25.85
N ASN A 215 25.26 0.09 25.35
CA ASN A 215 25.46 -0.89 24.29
C ASN A 215 25.58 -0.27 22.90
N LYS A 216 25.46 1.05 22.76
CA LYS A 216 25.55 1.77 21.48
C LYS A 216 24.54 1.22 20.45
N VAL A 217 23.26 1.10 20.85
CA VAL A 217 22.18 0.69 19.96
C VAL A 217 21.99 1.76 18.90
N VAL A 218 22.05 1.37 17.63
CA VAL A 218 21.96 2.32 16.49
C VAL A 218 20.56 2.93 16.38
N VAL A 219 20.50 4.24 16.13
CA VAL A 219 19.28 4.97 15.87
C VAL A 219 19.09 5.08 14.36
N PRO A 220 18.02 4.49 13.79
CA PRO A 220 17.72 4.59 12.37
C PRO A 220 17.38 6.02 11.96
N GLN A 221 17.74 6.40 10.73
CA GLN A 221 17.30 7.67 10.13
C GLN A 221 15.88 7.59 9.61
N LYS A 222 15.52 6.43 9.03
CA LYS A 222 14.18 6.21 8.46
C LYS A 222 13.69 4.80 8.79
N PHE A 223 12.40 4.60 8.54
CA PHE A 223 11.76 3.29 8.59
C PHE A 223 10.98 3.05 7.31
N PHE A 224 11.07 1.86 6.78
CA PHE A 224 10.23 1.40 5.68
C PHE A 224 9.22 0.36 6.16
N LYS A 225 8.12 0.24 5.41
CA LYS A 225 7.16 -0.85 5.51
C LYS A 225 6.64 -1.16 4.13
N VAL A 226 6.82 -2.41 3.69
CA VAL A 226 6.32 -2.96 2.43
C VAL A 226 5.17 -3.89 2.74
N VAL A 227 4.07 -3.78 2.01
CA VAL A 227 2.85 -4.56 2.20
C VAL A 227 2.44 -5.16 0.87
N LEU A 228 2.24 -6.48 0.85
CA LEU A 228 1.71 -7.23 -0.28
C LEU A 228 0.36 -7.83 0.09
N SER A 229 -0.63 -7.66 -0.79
CA SER A 229 -1.91 -8.37 -0.75
C SER A 229 -1.94 -9.45 -1.86
N PRO A 230 -1.50 -10.68 -1.55
CA PRO A 230 -1.25 -11.69 -2.56
C PRO A 230 -2.51 -12.42 -3.04
N PHE A 231 -3.60 -12.37 -2.24
CA PHE A 231 -4.82 -13.15 -2.49
C PHE A 231 -5.95 -12.38 -3.16
N VAL A 232 -5.72 -11.10 -3.48
CA VAL A 232 -6.69 -10.28 -4.22
C VAL A 232 -6.37 -10.25 -5.72
N LYS A 233 -7.36 -9.92 -6.52
CA LYS A 233 -7.20 -9.78 -7.97
C LYS A 233 -7.63 -8.37 -8.42
N PRO A 234 -6.75 -7.59 -9.03
CA PRO A 234 -5.32 -7.87 -9.24
C PRO A 234 -4.55 -7.87 -7.91
N MET A 235 -3.46 -8.65 -7.84
CA MET A 235 -2.49 -8.58 -6.75
C MET A 235 -1.96 -7.16 -6.65
N ARG A 236 -1.71 -6.67 -5.42
CA ARG A 236 -1.20 -5.31 -5.21
C ARG A 236 -0.21 -5.25 -4.07
N ALA A 237 0.74 -4.35 -4.20
CA ALA A 237 1.71 -4.06 -3.17
C ALA A 237 1.86 -2.55 -2.99
N ILE A 238 2.43 -2.12 -1.87
CA ILE A 238 2.69 -0.71 -1.57
C ILE A 238 3.83 -0.58 -0.58
N GLY A 239 4.69 0.41 -0.81
CA GLY A 239 5.74 0.81 0.12
C GLY A 239 5.37 2.05 0.91
N PHE A 240 5.91 2.17 2.13
CA PHE A 240 5.85 3.37 2.96
C PHE A 240 7.24 3.70 3.48
N LEU A 241 7.56 5.00 3.50
CA LEU A 241 8.84 5.50 3.98
C LEU A 241 8.62 6.67 4.95
N PHE A 242 9.08 6.52 6.17
CA PHE A 242 9.00 7.56 7.21
C PHE A 242 10.39 7.98 7.66
N ASN A 243 10.63 9.27 7.82
CA ASN A 243 11.75 9.74 8.62
C ASN A 243 11.52 9.40 10.09
N ASN A 244 12.59 9.14 10.84
CA ASN A 244 12.50 8.88 12.28
C ASN A 244 12.27 10.16 13.07
N GLU A 245 11.14 10.83 12.78
CA GLU A 245 10.72 12.10 13.36
C GLU A 245 9.18 12.15 13.43
N GLN A 246 8.62 13.28 13.81
CA GLN A 246 7.16 13.44 13.85
C GLN A 246 6.57 13.33 12.43
N ALA A 247 5.64 12.39 12.22
CA ALA A 247 4.83 12.28 11.01
C ALA A 247 3.57 13.15 11.16
N VAL A 248 3.42 14.17 10.32
CA VAL A 248 2.32 15.14 10.36
C VAL A 248 1.39 15.07 9.17
N GLU A 249 1.85 14.52 8.06
CA GLU A 249 1.10 14.39 6.83
C GLU A 249 0.16 13.16 6.85
N PRO A 250 -0.86 13.11 5.98
CA PRO A 250 -1.70 11.92 5.82
C PRO A 250 -0.86 10.73 5.34
N LEU A 251 -1.29 9.50 5.65
CA LEU A 251 -0.54 8.27 5.33
C LEU A 251 -0.18 8.14 3.84
N SER A 252 -1.06 8.59 2.95
CA SER A 252 -0.82 8.58 1.51
C SER A 252 0.41 9.38 1.07
N SER A 253 0.83 10.38 1.84
CA SER A 253 2.03 11.19 1.56
C SER A 253 3.33 10.46 1.89
N TYR A 254 3.27 9.37 2.63
CA TYR A 254 4.40 8.51 2.96
C TYR A 254 4.49 7.28 2.06
N ALA A 255 3.51 7.10 1.16
CA ALA A 255 3.52 6.01 0.19
C ALA A 255 4.60 6.25 -0.87
N VAL A 256 5.34 5.21 -1.18
CA VAL A 256 6.41 5.18 -2.18
C VAL A 256 6.35 3.87 -2.97
N THR A 257 7.03 3.79 -4.10
CA THR A 257 7.22 2.54 -4.82
C THR A 257 8.09 1.58 -4.00
N ILE A 258 7.90 0.28 -4.18
CA ILE A 258 8.77 -0.72 -3.56
C ILE A 258 10.17 -0.60 -4.12
N ASP A 259 10.34 -0.42 -5.44
CA ASP A 259 11.61 -0.12 -6.10
C ASP A 259 12.42 0.97 -5.37
N SER A 260 11.73 2.02 -4.90
CA SER A 260 12.38 3.10 -4.15
C SER A 260 12.95 2.61 -2.80
N ILE A 261 12.27 1.67 -2.14
CA ILE A 261 12.73 1.08 -0.88
C ILE A 261 13.88 0.09 -1.16
N GLU A 262 13.80 -0.69 -2.22
CA GLU A 262 14.85 -1.61 -2.66
C GLU A 262 16.16 -0.89 -2.94
N ASN A 263 16.09 0.20 -3.69
CA ASN A 263 17.24 1.07 -3.96
C ASN A 263 17.87 1.65 -2.69
N LEU A 264 17.07 1.93 -1.64
CA LEU A 264 17.56 2.45 -0.37
C LEU A 264 18.13 1.36 0.55
N THR A 265 17.64 0.14 0.43
CA THR A 265 17.95 -0.97 1.35
C THR A 265 18.91 -1.99 0.76
N ASN A 266 19.09 -2.00 -0.56
CA ASN A 266 19.74 -3.07 -1.33
C ASN A 266 19.15 -4.45 -0.99
N MET A 267 17.82 -4.50 -0.92
CA MET A 267 17.03 -5.72 -0.79
C MET A 267 16.10 -5.81 -1.97
N ASP A 268 15.80 -7.03 -2.36
CA ASP A 268 14.81 -7.39 -3.36
C ASP A 268 13.64 -8.05 -2.60
N PHE A 269 12.47 -7.42 -2.69
CA PHE A 269 11.26 -7.89 -2.03
C PHE A 269 10.46 -8.74 -3.01
N PHE A 270 9.80 -9.76 -2.52
CA PHE A 270 8.92 -10.63 -3.30
C PHE A 270 9.60 -11.35 -4.48
N ALA A 271 10.92 -11.47 -4.50
CA ALA A 271 11.74 -12.16 -5.50
C ALA A 271 11.21 -13.55 -5.97
N PRO A 272 10.43 -14.33 -5.21
CA PRO A 272 9.79 -15.52 -5.72
C PRO A 272 8.62 -15.29 -6.71
N LEU A 273 8.11 -14.08 -6.86
CA LEU A 273 7.09 -13.77 -7.87
C LEU A 273 7.68 -13.84 -9.29
N PRO A 274 6.86 -14.08 -10.32
CA PRO A 274 7.29 -13.88 -11.70
C PRO A 274 7.61 -12.40 -11.96
N ASP A 275 8.71 -12.11 -12.67
CA ASP A 275 9.21 -10.77 -12.97
C ASP A 275 8.12 -9.82 -13.52
N GLU A 276 7.21 -10.34 -14.38
CA GLU A 276 6.12 -9.54 -14.95
C GLU A 276 5.12 -9.03 -13.89
N ILE A 277 4.91 -9.81 -12.82
CA ILE A 277 4.02 -9.46 -11.72
C ILE A 277 4.76 -8.54 -10.75
N GLU A 278 5.94 -8.96 -10.35
CA GLU A 278 6.82 -8.27 -9.41
C GLU A 278 7.09 -6.83 -9.88
N ASN A 279 7.71 -6.66 -11.05
CA ASN A 279 8.00 -5.34 -11.63
C ASN A 279 6.76 -4.43 -11.72
N LYS A 280 5.58 -4.99 -11.98
CA LYS A 280 4.34 -4.22 -12.08
C LYS A 280 3.85 -3.72 -10.73
N ILE A 281 3.87 -4.57 -9.69
CA ILE A 281 3.34 -4.19 -8.37
C ILE A 281 4.33 -3.34 -7.57
N GLU A 282 5.61 -3.41 -7.89
CA GLU A 282 6.66 -2.67 -7.18
C GLU A 282 6.87 -1.26 -7.70
N ALA A 283 6.62 -1.04 -9.00
CA ALA A 283 6.69 0.27 -9.63
C ALA A 283 5.48 1.19 -9.33
N ASP A 284 4.40 0.68 -8.74
CA ASP A 284 3.14 1.43 -8.55
C ASP A 284 2.95 1.90 -7.10
N ILE A 285 2.45 3.14 -6.93
CA ILE A 285 2.11 3.74 -5.62
C ILE A 285 0.59 3.80 -5.42
N ASN A 286 -0.19 3.00 -6.10
CA ASN A 286 -1.64 3.20 -6.13
C ASN A 286 -2.33 2.99 -4.77
N TYR A 287 -2.19 3.99 -3.87
CA TYR A 287 -2.81 3.99 -2.55
C TYR A 287 -4.35 3.86 -2.60
N SER A 288 -4.97 4.34 -3.70
CA SER A 288 -6.43 4.29 -3.86
C SER A 288 -6.98 2.88 -4.10
N LEU A 289 -6.15 1.91 -4.49
CA LEU A 289 -6.55 0.50 -4.61
C LEU A 289 -6.74 -0.19 -3.27
N TRP A 290 -6.24 0.39 -2.19
CA TRP A 290 -6.33 -0.21 -0.86
C TRP A 290 -7.64 0.18 -0.16
N PRO A 291 -8.26 -0.73 0.60
CA PRO A 291 -9.52 -0.46 1.31
C PRO A 291 -9.40 0.75 2.26
N ASN A 292 -10.47 1.55 2.34
CA ASN A 292 -10.56 2.70 3.24
C ASN A 292 -10.72 2.31 4.71
#